data_e25faa15eb97d24adb48081f535094a1
#
_entry.id   e25faa15eb97d24adb48081f535094a1
#
_cell.length_a   1.000
_cell.length_b   1.000
_cell.length_c   1.000
_cell.angle_alpha   90.00
_cell.angle_beta   90.00
_cell.angle_gamma   90.00
#
_symmetry.space_group_name_H-M   'P 1'
#
loop_
_entity.id
_entity.type
_entity.pdbx_description
1 polymer ?
#
loop_
_entity_poly.entity_id
_entity_poly.type
_entity_poly.pdbx_seq_one_letter_code
_entity_poly.pdbx_strand_id
1 'polypeptide(L)'
;MSAVSSRPTAPATATSSESAGASASARRDAEATKAAIQKAARYFLARHAHTDVTLKAIAERAGVSPPLILKYFGNKDALLARVMSFDTDADALLEAPLGELGRHMVRHVLVSQRERGADPLLRIAFAPLHGEHGDILRVNFRAQVVDRLARRLTGPDAGLRAELAVAMLVGLGVMYGVARGVHVREGAIDDMVDRYAPGVQAHLTP
;
A
#
# COMPACT_ATOMS: atom_id res chain seq x y z
N MET A 1 24.16 7.50 -74.27
CA MET A 1 23.62 8.47 -73.31
C MET A 1 22.95 7.65 -72.19
N SER A 2 23.66 7.55 -71.08
CA SER A 2 23.32 6.68 -69.92
C SER A 2 22.34 7.37 -68.98
N ALA A 3 21.25 6.71 -68.67
CA ALA A 3 20.34 7.15 -67.60
C ALA A 3 20.61 6.31 -66.35
N VAL A 4 21.06 6.99 -65.27
CA VAL A 4 21.31 6.43 -63.94
C VAL A 4 19.97 6.36 -63.19
N SER A 5 19.60 5.13 -62.83
CA SER A 5 18.42 4.86 -61.99
C SER A 5 18.80 4.98 -60.54
N SER A 6 18.30 5.99 -59.84
CA SER A 6 18.46 6.17 -58.37
C SER A 6 17.38 5.39 -57.61
N ARG A 7 17.81 4.48 -56.77
CA ARG A 7 16.98 3.74 -55.81
C ARG A 7 16.70 4.61 -54.59
N PRO A 8 15.47 4.73 -54.05
CA PRO A 8 15.27 5.35 -52.76
C PRO A 8 15.49 4.34 -51.62
N THR A 9 16.33 4.72 -50.68
CA THR A 9 16.58 4.02 -49.42
C THR A 9 15.40 4.25 -48.48
N ALA A 10 14.78 3.19 -48.02
CA ALA A 10 13.75 3.25 -46.99
C ALA A 10 14.35 3.53 -45.61
N PRO A 11 13.72 4.33 -44.73
CA PRO A 11 14.20 4.53 -43.38
C PRO A 11 13.80 3.39 -42.49
N ALA A 12 14.76 2.83 -41.74
CA ALA A 12 14.58 1.90 -40.67
C ALA A 12 14.05 2.63 -39.41
N THR A 13 12.75 2.47 -39.13
CA THR A 13 12.15 2.95 -37.87
C THR A 13 11.15 1.90 -37.33
N ALA A 14 11.66 0.84 -36.70
CA ALA A 14 10.81 -0.16 -36.06
C ALA A 14 11.49 -0.90 -34.89
N THR A 15 12.31 -0.25 -34.07
CA THR A 15 13.00 -0.95 -32.96
C THR A 15 12.76 -0.34 -31.57
N SER A 16 12.12 0.81 -31.47
CA SER A 16 11.99 1.52 -30.19
C SER A 16 10.71 1.17 -29.38
N SER A 17 9.67 0.66 -30.03
CA SER A 17 8.40 0.37 -29.36
C SER A 17 8.33 -1.02 -28.70
N GLU A 18 9.02 -2.01 -29.26
CA GLU A 18 9.07 -3.37 -28.68
C GLU A 18 9.90 -3.44 -27.40
N SER A 19 11.01 -2.71 -27.32
CA SER A 19 11.86 -2.68 -26.13
C SER A 19 11.17 -1.99 -24.93
N ALA A 20 10.34 -0.98 -25.17
CA ALA A 20 9.57 -0.30 -24.13
C ALA A 20 8.44 -1.18 -23.57
N GLY A 21 7.77 -1.95 -24.43
CA GLY A 21 6.73 -2.89 -24.04
C GLY A 21 7.26 -4.05 -23.21
N ALA A 22 8.38 -4.65 -23.60
CA ALA A 22 9.06 -5.74 -22.88
C ALA A 22 9.55 -5.28 -21.49
N SER A 23 10.12 -4.09 -21.39
CA SER A 23 10.56 -3.49 -20.12
C SER A 23 9.39 -3.18 -19.18
N ALA A 24 8.23 -2.76 -19.69
CA ALA A 24 7.03 -2.51 -18.89
C ALA A 24 6.37 -3.81 -18.42
N SER A 25 6.40 -4.89 -19.21
CA SER A 25 5.95 -6.22 -18.80
C SER A 25 6.84 -6.80 -17.72
N ALA A 26 8.14 -6.80 -17.91
CA ALA A 26 9.10 -7.31 -16.93
C ALA A 26 9.02 -6.58 -15.57
N ARG A 27 8.75 -5.26 -15.57
CA ARG A 27 8.51 -4.49 -14.33
C ARG A 27 7.23 -4.91 -13.64
N ARG A 28 6.13 -5.10 -14.39
CA ARG A 28 4.85 -5.59 -13.82
C ARG A 28 5.00 -6.97 -13.20
N ASP A 29 5.70 -7.87 -13.86
CA ASP A 29 5.94 -9.24 -13.38
C ASP A 29 6.82 -9.23 -12.11
N ALA A 30 7.81 -8.34 -12.04
CA ALA A 30 8.63 -8.15 -10.86
C ALA A 30 7.81 -7.60 -9.67
N GLU A 31 6.95 -6.62 -9.88
CA GLU A 31 6.07 -6.08 -8.82
C GLU A 31 5.03 -7.11 -8.38
N ALA A 32 4.42 -7.86 -9.30
CA ALA A 32 3.51 -8.96 -8.96
C ALA A 32 4.22 -10.04 -8.11
N THR A 33 5.46 -10.37 -8.47
CA THR A 33 6.28 -11.33 -7.71
C THR A 33 6.60 -10.81 -6.30
N LYS A 34 7.01 -9.55 -6.17
CA LYS A 34 7.25 -8.93 -4.85
C LYS A 34 5.99 -8.93 -3.99
N ALA A 35 4.84 -8.60 -4.57
CA ALA A 35 3.55 -8.61 -3.88
C ALA A 35 3.18 -10.03 -3.39
N ALA A 36 3.40 -11.07 -4.19
CA ALA A 36 3.18 -12.46 -3.81
C ALA A 36 4.08 -12.88 -2.62
N ILE A 37 5.37 -12.51 -2.66
CA ILE A 37 6.33 -12.77 -1.57
C ILE A 37 5.88 -12.06 -0.28
N GLN A 38 5.51 -10.79 -0.35
CA GLN A 38 5.04 -10.05 0.82
C GLN A 38 3.73 -10.61 1.38
N LYS A 39 2.80 -11.05 0.52
CA LYS A 39 1.56 -11.72 0.93
C LYS A 39 1.85 -13.02 1.67
N ALA A 40 2.79 -13.83 1.18
CA ALA A 40 3.23 -15.06 1.83
C ALA A 40 3.89 -14.77 3.18
N ALA A 41 4.77 -13.77 3.27
CA ALA A 41 5.41 -13.36 4.52
C ALA A 41 4.37 -12.90 5.57
N ARG A 42 3.40 -12.07 5.18
CA ARG A 42 2.27 -11.67 6.06
C ARG A 42 1.47 -12.86 6.58
N TYR A 43 1.22 -13.84 5.73
CA TYR A 43 0.50 -15.05 6.14
C TYR A 43 1.20 -15.80 7.26
N PHE A 44 2.53 -15.97 7.16
CA PHE A 44 3.30 -16.66 8.19
C PHE A 44 3.43 -15.82 9.47
N LEU A 45 3.71 -14.52 9.37
CA LEU A 45 3.79 -13.62 10.52
C LEU A 45 2.49 -13.56 11.33
N ALA A 46 1.34 -13.74 10.69
CA ALA A 46 0.07 -13.79 11.40
C ALA A 46 -0.15 -15.09 12.22
N ARG A 47 0.74 -16.10 12.07
CA ARG A 47 0.55 -17.45 12.62
C ARG A 47 1.74 -17.99 13.40
N HIS A 48 2.93 -17.41 13.20
CA HIS A 48 4.19 -17.89 13.76
C HIS A 48 4.98 -16.72 14.34
N ALA A 49 5.83 -17.01 15.34
CA ALA A 49 6.78 -16.02 15.82
C ALA A 49 7.75 -15.62 14.71
N HIS A 50 8.28 -14.40 14.78
CA HIS A 50 9.22 -13.86 13.77
C HIS A 50 10.43 -14.78 13.54
N THR A 51 10.93 -15.42 14.61
CA THR A 51 12.05 -16.37 14.58
C THR A 51 11.74 -17.63 13.75
N ASP A 52 10.49 -18.08 13.78
CA ASP A 52 10.06 -19.35 13.18
C ASP A 52 9.72 -19.22 11.69
N VAL A 53 9.57 -17.99 11.21
CA VAL A 53 9.31 -17.71 9.80
C VAL A 53 10.60 -17.93 8.99
N THR A 54 10.56 -18.81 7.99
CA THR A 54 11.71 -19.11 7.14
C THR A 54 11.53 -18.64 5.71
N LEU A 55 12.63 -18.27 5.05
CA LEU A 55 12.60 -17.92 3.62
C LEU A 55 12.10 -19.06 2.75
N LYS A 56 12.39 -20.33 3.13
CA LYS A 56 11.93 -21.52 2.41
C LYS A 56 10.40 -21.62 2.42
N ALA A 57 9.77 -21.47 3.59
CA ALA A 57 8.31 -21.50 3.72
C ALA A 57 7.65 -20.35 2.95
N ILE A 58 8.22 -19.13 3.02
CA ILE A 58 7.72 -17.99 2.26
C ILE A 58 7.80 -18.25 0.77
N ALA A 59 8.94 -18.75 0.28
CA ALA A 59 9.19 -19.04 -1.13
C ALA A 59 8.21 -20.08 -1.68
N GLU A 60 8.04 -21.18 -0.97
CA GLU A 60 7.11 -22.26 -1.32
C GLU A 60 5.68 -21.72 -1.45
N ARG A 61 5.21 -20.95 -0.47
CA ARG A 61 3.86 -20.34 -0.51
C ARG A 61 3.69 -19.29 -1.60
N ALA A 62 4.75 -18.55 -1.92
CA ALA A 62 4.73 -17.51 -2.96
C ALA A 62 4.91 -18.09 -4.38
N GLY A 63 5.23 -19.39 -4.52
CA GLY A 63 5.53 -20.03 -5.81
C GLY A 63 6.84 -19.54 -6.44
N VAL A 64 7.84 -19.20 -5.62
CA VAL A 64 9.14 -18.66 -6.07
C VAL A 64 10.30 -19.43 -5.43
N SER A 65 11.52 -19.20 -5.92
CA SER A 65 12.73 -19.74 -5.28
C SER A 65 13.24 -18.85 -4.15
N PRO A 66 13.84 -19.39 -3.07
CA PRO A 66 14.45 -18.58 -2.02
C PRO A 66 15.50 -17.57 -2.51
N PRO A 67 16.38 -17.87 -3.50
CA PRO A 67 17.29 -16.89 -4.08
C PRO A 67 16.59 -15.68 -4.71
N LEU A 68 15.39 -15.86 -5.26
CA LEU A 68 14.62 -14.76 -5.83
C LEU A 68 14.13 -13.80 -4.74
N ILE A 69 13.76 -14.32 -3.56
CA ILE A 69 13.43 -13.48 -2.40
C ILE A 69 14.64 -12.65 -1.98
N LEU A 70 15.82 -13.28 -1.88
CA LEU A 70 17.06 -12.58 -1.53
C LEU A 70 17.41 -11.50 -2.55
N LYS A 71 17.21 -11.76 -3.84
CA LYS A 71 17.43 -10.80 -4.92
C LYS A 71 16.55 -9.54 -4.74
N TYR A 72 15.28 -9.69 -4.32
CA TYR A 72 14.34 -8.57 -4.19
C TYR A 72 14.41 -7.84 -2.85
N PHE A 73 14.74 -8.55 -1.76
CA PHE A 73 14.62 -8.02 -0.39
C PHE A 73 15.94 -8.05 0.38
N GLY A 74 17.00 -8.65 -0.15
CA GLY A 74 18.31 -8.74 0.49
C GLY A 74 18.40 -9.90 1.48
N ASN A 75 17.64 -9.85 2.58
CA ASN A 75 17.62 -10.90 3.61
C ASN A 75 16.21 -11.07 4.20
N LYS A 76 16.06 -12.06 5.10
CA LYS A 76 14.79 -12.34 5.79
C LYS A 76 14.29 -11.15 6.59
N ASP A 77 15.16 -10.52 7.36
CA ASP A 77 14.78 -9.47 8.28
C ASP A 77 14.35 -8.19 7.52
N ALA A 78 15.02 -7.88 6.41
CA ALA A 78 14.62 -6.79 5.52
C ALA A 78 13.24 -7.03 4.87
N LEU A 79 12.95 -8.29 4.45
CA LEU A 79 11.62 -8.65 3.96
C LEU A 79 10.57 -8.47 5.07
N LEU A 80 10.82 -8.99 6.27
CA LEU A 80 9.86 -8.93 7.38
C LEU A 80 9.66 -7.50 7.86
N ALA A 81 10.72 -6.69 7.95
CA ALA A 81 10.63 -5.26 8.25
C ALA A 81 9.78 -4.52 7.21
N ARG A 82 9.99 -4.80 5.92
CA ARG A 82 9.19 -4.22 4.83
C ARG A 82 7.70 -4.57 4.92
N VAL A 83 7.40 -5.81 5.30
CA VAL A 83 6.01 -6.29 5.47
C VAL A 83 5.33 -5.66 6.68
N MET A 84 6.08 -5.30 7.71
CA MET A 84 5.59 -4.66 8.94
C MET A 84 5.57 -3.13 8.86
N SER A 85 6.19 -2.53 7.83
CA SER A 85 6.22 -1.08 7.64
C SER A 85 4.91 -0.56 7.03
N PHE A 86 4.53 0.65 7.43
CA PHE A 86 3.43 1.44 6.88
C PHE A 86 3.91 2.66 6.08
N ASP A 87 5.21 2.89 5.92
CA ASP A 87 5.76 4.12 5.34
C ASP A 87 5.16 4.46 3.97
N THR A 88 5.20 3.52 3.03
CA THR A 88 4.66 3.73 1.68
C THR A 88 3.15 3.99 1.68
N ASP A 89 2.42 3.30 2.58
CA ASP A 89 0.98 3.45 2.70
C ASP A 89 0.65 4.81 3.34
N ALA A 90 1.44 5.24 4.32
CA ALA A 90 1.30 6.55 4.96
C ALA A 90 1.69 7.70 4.02
N ASP A 91 2.71 7.54 3.17
CA ASP A 91 3.05 8.53 2.14
C ASP A 91 1.83 8.81 1.26
N ALA A 92 1.24 7.77 0.70
CA ALA A 92 0.07 7.89 -0.17
C ALA A 92 -1.17 8.43 0.57
N LEU A 93 -1.39 8.02 1.83
CA LEU A 93 -2.51 8.51 2.65
C LEU A 93 -2.40 10.00 2.98
N LEU A 94 -1.17 10.50 3.16
CA LEU A 94 -0.90 11.85 3.64
C LEU A 94 -0.46 12.83 2.54
N GLU A 95 -0.62 12.48 1.26
CA GLU A 95 -0.06 13.25 0.13
C GLU A 95 -0.76 14.61 -0.12
N ALA A 96 -1.97 14.82 0.40
CA ALA A 96 -2.74 16.03 0.13
C ALA A 96 -2.41 17.19 1.08
N PRO A 97 -2.69 18.46 0.69
CA PRO A 97 -2.64 19.62 1.58
C PRO A 97 -3.59 19.45 2.78
N LEU A 98 -3.25 20.07 3.93
CA LEU A 98 -4.00 19.87 5.18
C LEU A 98 -5.49 20.21 5.06
N GLY A 99 -5.85 21.25 4.31
CA GLY A 99 -7.25 21.66 4.11
C GLY A 99 -8.10 20.65 3.31
N GLU A 100 -7.46 19.78 2.53
CA GLU A 100 -8.13 18.76 1.71
C GLU A 100 -7.83 17.34 2.21
N LEU A 101 -7.03 17.23 3.27
CA LEU A 101 -6.47 15.97 3.70
C LEU A 101 -7.54 14.97 4.15
N GLY A 102 -8.57 15.41 4.87
CA GLY A 102 -9.67 14.54 5.29
C GLY A 102 -10.39 13.90 4.10
N ARG A 103 -10.65 14.70 3.06
CA ARG A 103 -11.25 14.20 1.81
C ARG A 103 -10.36 13.19 1.10
N HIS A 104 -9.07 13.51 0.99
CA HIS A 104 -8.08 12.64 0.37
C HIS A 104 -7.95 11.30 1.11
N MET A 105 -7.83 11.34 2.44
CA MET A 105 -7.67 10.13 3.27
C MET A 105 -8.88 9.19 3.14
N VAL A 106 -10.10 9.72 3.20
CA VAL A 106 -11.32 8.93 3.04
C VAL A 106 -11.39 8.30 1.66
N ARG A 107 -11.12 9.08 0.60
CA ARG A 107 -11.07 8.57 -0.77
C ARG A 107 -10.02 7.48 -0.93
N HIS A 108 -8.82 7.70 -0.40
CA HIS A 108 -7.72 6.74 -0.46
C HIS A 108 -8.11 5.38 0.14
N VAL A 109 -8.74 5.37 1.32
CA VAL A 109 -9.21 4.14 1.98
C VAL A 109 -10.25 3.43 1.11
N LEU A 110 -11.27 4.13 0.63
CA LEU A 110 -12.37 3.54 -0.16
C LEU A 110 -11.88 3.00 -1.52
N VAL A 111 -11.02 3.74 -2.23
CA VAL A 111 -10.44 3.32 -3.51
C VAL A 111 -9.54 2.09 -3.30
N SER A 112 -8.69 2.12 -2.26
CA SER A 112 -7.84 0.97 -1.92
C SER A 112 -8.63 -0.30 -1.65
N GLN A 113 -9.75 -0.18 -0.93
CA GLN A 113 -10.65 -1.32 -0.68
C GLN A 113 -11.33 -1.82 -1.96
N ARG A 114 -11.80 -0.91 -2.81
CA ARG A 114 -12.54 -1.26 -4.04
C ARG A 114 -11.64 -1.89 -5.10
N GLU A 115 -10.48 -1.30 -5.35
CA GLU A 115 -9.59 -1.71 -6.44
C GLU A 115 -8.64 -2.85 -6.05
N ARG A 116 -8.11 -2.80 -4.83
CA ARG A 116 -7.10 -3.75 -4.35
C ARG A 116 -7.68 -4.85 -3.45
N GLY A 117 -8.95 -4.75 -3.08
CA GLY A 117 -9.62 -5.69 -2.18
C GLY A 117 -9.12 -5.64 -0.72
N ALA A 118 -8.20 -4.73 -0.40
CA ALA A 118 -7.68 -4.52 0.93
C ALA A 118 -7.03 -3.15 1.07
N ASP A 119 -7.24 -2.50 2.21
CA ASP A 119 -6.48 -1.34 2.63
C ASP A 119 -5.31 -1.79 3.52
N PRO A 120 -4.07 -1.43 3.18
CA PRO A 120 -2.89 -1.78 3.98
C PRO A 120 -2.96 -1.30 5.44
N LEU A 121 -3.62 -0.18 5.72
CA LEU A 121 -3.78 0.34 7.08
C LEU A 121 -4.60 -0.59 7.97
N LEU A 122 -5.52 -1.37 7.40
CA LEU A 122 -6.31 -2.35 8.15
C LEU A 122 -5.49 -3.46 8.79
N ARG A 123 -4.21 -3.62 8.42
CA ARG A 123 -3.32 -4.57 9.08
C ARG A 123 -3.25 -4.34 10.59
N ILE A 124 -3.40 -3.09 11.05
CA ILE A 124 -3.40 -2.77 12.47
C ILE A 124 -4.63 -3.33 13.21
N ALA A 125 -5.79 -3.36 12.56
CA ALA A 125 -7.02 -3.92 13.14
C ALA A 125 -6.92 -5.45 13.36
N PHE A 126 -6.01 -6.11 12.63
CA PHE A 126 -5.77 -7.54 12.73
C PHE A 126 -4.42 -7.87 13.38
N ALA A 127 -3.73 -6.87 13.93
CA ALA A 127 -2.49 -7.11 14.64
C ALA A 127 -2.76 -8.01 15.86
N PRO A 128 -1.93 -9.05 16.11
CA PRO A 128 -2.06 -9.87 17.32
C PRO A 128 -2.03 -8.99 18.56
N LEU A 129 -2.94 -9.25 19.51
CA LEU A 129 -3.00 -8.47 20.76
C LEU A 129 -1.74 -8.66 21.61
N HIS A 130 -1.08 -9.82 21.49
CA HIS A 130 0.11 -10.16 22.26
C HIS A 130 1.23 -10.66 21.34
N GLY A 131 2.47 -10.51 21.80
CA GLY A 131 3.66 -11.01 21.12
C GLY A 131 4.35 -9.97 20.24
N GLU A 132 5.63 -10.22 19.99
CA GLU A 132 6.58 -9.31 19.31
C GLU A 132 6.05 -8.77 17.97
N HIS A 133 5.41 -9.61 17.17
CA HIS A 133 4.86 -9.18 15.88
C HIS A 133 3.78 -8.10 16.00
N GLY A 134 2.85 -8.28 16.95
CA GLY A 134 1.81 -7.30 17.22
C GLY A 134 2.40 -5.99 17.78
N ASP A 135 3.40 -6.09 18.63
CA ASP A 135 4.08 -4.92 19.21
C ASP A 135 4.80 -4.11 18.13
N ILE A 136 5.55 -4.76 17.24
CA ILE A 136 6.23 -4.10 16.11
C ILE A 136 5.22 -3.41 15.19
N LEU A 137 4.11 -4.07 14.86
CA LEU A 137 3.08 -3.45 14.02
C LEU A 137 2.47 -2.21 14.68
N ARG A 138 2.18 -2.25 15.99
CA ARG A 138 1.66 -1.09 16.74
C ARG A 138 2.64 0.06 16.80
N VAL A 139 3.92 -0.24 17.06
CA VAL A 139 4.99 0.78 17.09
C VAL A 139 5.14 1.43 15.72
N ASN A 140 5.22 0.63 14.66
CA ASN A 140 5.34 1.14 13.30
C ASN A 140 4.11 1.95 12.87
N PHE A 141 2.91 1.46 13.16
CA PHE A 141 1.67 2.19 12.84
C PHE A 141 1.62 3.55 13.54
N ARG A 142 1.94 3.58 14.83
CA ARG A 142 2.01 4.84 15.58
C ARG A 142 3.03 5.78 14.94
N ALA A 143 4.28 5.37 14.80
CA ALA A 143 5.37 6.23 14.32
C ALA A 143 5.18 6.70 12.88
N GLN A 144 4.72 5.79 12.00
CA GLN A 144 4.69 6.01 10.55
C GLN A 144 3.37 6.61 10.05
N VAL A 145 2.27 6.41 10.77
CA VAL A 145 0.95 6.96 10.39
C VAL A 145 0.51 8.06 11.34
N VAL A 146 0.31 7.73 12.63
CA VAL A 146 -0.29 8.65 13.60
C VAL A 146 0.60 9.83 13.90
N ASP A 147 1.86 9.59 14.28
CA ASP A 147 2.81 10.64 14.63
C ASP A 147 3.19 11.50 13.40
N ARG A 148 3.21 10.91 12.20
CA ARG A 148 3.42 11.68 10.96
C ARG A 148 2.25 12.62 10.68
N LEU A 149 1.01 12.15 10.87
CA LEU A 149 -0.16 13.00 10.77
C LEU A 149 -0.13 14.10 11.84
N ALA A 150 0.11 13.74 13.12
CA ALA A 150 0.17 14.68 14.24
C ALA A 150 1.16 15.83 14.00
N ARG A 151 2.35 15.54 13.42
CA ARG A 151 3.36 16.56 13.07
C ARG A 151 2.90 17.58 12.02
N ARG A 152 1.86 17.26 11.25
CA ARG A 152 1.26 18.17 10.27
C ARG A 152 0.17 19.06 10.87
N LEU A 153 -0.35 18.69 12.04
CA LEU A 153 -1.44 19.42 12.68
C LEU A 153 -0.87 20.57 13.53
N THR A 154 -1.61 21.67 13.58
CA THR A 154 -1.31 22.82 14.45
C THR A 154 -2.32 22.89 15.60
N GLY A 155 -2.00 23.66 16.64
CA GLY A 155 -2.88 23.82 17.81
C GLY A 155 -2.77 22.71 18.85
N PRO A 156 -3.62 22.75 19.88
CA PRO A 156 -3.59 21.79 20.97
C PRO A 156 -4.01 20.38 20.54
N ASP A 157 -3.62 19.40 21.33
CA ASP A 157 -4.05 17.99 21.21
C ASP A 157 -3.82 17.34 19.83
N ALA A 158 -2.81 17.80 19.09
CA ALA A 158 -2.50 17.30 17.73
C ALA A 158 -2.39 15.76 17.69
N GLY A 159 -1.78 15.14 18.70
CA GLY A 159 -1.69 13.69 18.82
C GLY A 159 -3.04 13.00 18.93
N LEU A 160 -3.89 13.47 19.86
CA LEU A 160 -5.25 12.92 20.05
C LEU A 160 -6.10 13.11 18.80
N ARG A 161 -6.04 14.28 18.18
CA ARG A 161 -6.78 14.59 16.96
C ARG A 161 -6.34 13.67 15.79
N ALA A 162 -5.04 13.41 15.66
CA ALA A 162 -4.53 12.46 14.68
C ALA A 162 -5.03 11.04 14.95
N GLU A 163 -5.02 10.58 16.20
CA GLU A 163 -5.56 9.26 16.57
C GLU A 163 -7.05 9.15 16.24
N LEU A 164 -7.85 10.15 16.55
CA LEU A 164 -9.30 10.16 16.26
C LEU A 164 -9.58 10.16 14.75
N ALA A 165 -8.86 10.96 13.96
CA ALA A 165 -8.95 10.93 12.51
C ALA A 165 -8.63 9.54 11.93
N VAL A 166 -7.53 8.95 12.39
CA VAL A 166 -7.11 7.61 11.95
C VAL A 166 -8.08 6.53 12.41
N ALA A 167 -8.64 6.63 13.63
CA ALA A 167 -9.67 5.70 14.13
C ALA A 167 -10.92 5.70 13.25
N MET A 168 -11.36 6.88 12.78
CA MET A 168 -12.47 6.98 11.82
C MET A 168 -12.16 6.24 10.52
N LEU A 169 -10.95 6.40 9.97
CA LEU A 169 -10.55 5.74 8.72
C LEU A 169 -10.46 4.22 8.88
N VAL A 170 -9.87 3.74 9.98
CA VAL A 170 -9.80 2.30 10.30
C VAL A 170 -11.21 1.74 10.45
N GLY A 171 -12.12 2.45 11.15
CA GLY A 171 -13.52 2.06 11.30
C GLY A 171 -14.24 1.95 9.95
N LEU A 172 -14.07 2.93 9.06
CA LEU A 172 -14.62 2.91 7.70
C LEU A 172 -14.08 1.71 6.91
N GLY A 173 -12.77 1.48 6.95
CA GLY A 173 -12.13 0.36 6.28
C GLY A 173 -12.59 -1.01 6.81
N VAL A 174 -12.76 -1.14 8.13
CA VAL A 174 -13.33 -2.35 8.76
C VAL A 174 -14.77 -2.57 8.31
N MET A 175 -15.59 -1.53 8.30
CA MET A 175 -16.98 -1.63 7.85
C MET A 175 -17.05 -2.07 6.37
N TYR A 176 -16.20 -1.52 5.51
CA TYR A 176 -16.15 -1.87 4.09
C TYR A 176 -15.61 -3.28 3.84
N GLY A 177 -14.43 -3.59 4.38
CA GLY A 177 -13.66 -4.79 4.01
C GLY A 177 -13.98 -6.02 4.86
N VAL A 178 -14.29 -5.84 6.15
CA VAL A 178 -14.45 -6.91 7.15
C VAL A 178 -15.92 -7.19 7.44
N ALA A 179 -16.62 -6.16 7.91
CA ALA A 179 -18.06 -6.26 8.20
C ALA A 179 -18.91 -6.36 6.93
N ARG A 180 -18.33 -6.00 5.78
CA ARG A 180 -18.99 -6.06 4.46
C ARG A 180 -20.33 -5.33 4.44
N GLY A 181 -20.36 -4.13 5.02
CA GLY A 181 -21.57 -3.32 5.09
C GLY A 181 -22.15 -3.08 3.68
N VAL A 182 -23.38 -3.50 3.45
CA VAL A 182 -24.03 -3.50 2.13
C VAL A 182 -24.02 -2.11 1.54
N HIS A 183 -24.54 -1.13 2.25
CA HIS A 183 -24.65 0.25 1.75
C HIS A 183 -23.30 0.94 1.53
N VAL A 184 -22.29 0.62 2.35
CA VAL A 184 -20.92 1.17 2.17
C VAL A 184 -20.24 0.58 0.94
N ARG A 185 -20.50 -0.68 0.60
CA ARG A 185 -19.91 -1.35 -0.56
C ARG A 185 -20.58 -1.00 -1.88
N GLU A 186 -21.88 -0.80 -1.86
CA GLU A 186 -22.69 -0.48 -3.04
C GLU A 186 -22.74 1.01 -3.35
N GLY A 187 -22.49 1.87 -2.35
CA GLY A 187 -22.51 3.32 -2.49
C GLY A 187 -21.46 3.86 -3.44
N ALA A 188 -21.75 4.98 -4.08
CA ALA A 188 -20.76 5.71 -4.85
C ALA A 188 -19.65 6.25 -3.93
N ILE A 189 -18.38 6.16 -4.37
CA ILE A 189 -17.25 6.62 -3.56
C ILE A 189 -17.39 8.11 -3.24
N ASP A 190 -17.81 8.92 -4.21
CA ASP A 190 -17.94 10.36 -4.03
C ASP A 190 -18.98 10.72 -2.97
N ASP A 191 -20.13 10.07 -2.97
CA ASP A 191 -21.18 10.27 -1.95
C ASP A 191 -20.69 9.89 -0.53
N MET A 192 -19.95 8.81 -0.42
CA MET A 192 -19.35 8.40 0.86
C MET A 192 -18.28 9.39 1.33
N VAL A 193 -17.44 9.87 0.41
CA VAL A 193 -16.42 10.88 0.70
C VAL A 193 -17.10 12.16 1.17
N ASP A 194 -18.14 12.64 0.49
CA ASP A 194 -18.85 13.86 0.84
C ASP A 194 -19.50 13.79 2.23
N ARG A 195 -20.00 12.62 2.62
CA ARG A 195 -20.61 12.41 3.94
C ARG A 195 -19.61 12.21 5.07
N TYR A 196 -18.50 11.53 4.80
CA TYR A 196 -17.58 11.08 5.85
C TYR A 196 -16.37 11.99 6.05
N ALA A 197 -15.87 12.61 4.98
CA ALA A 197 -14.69 13.45 5.02
C ALA A 197 -14.82 14.69 5.95
N PRO A 198 -15.96 15.36 6.07
CA PRO A 198 -16.10 16.48 7.00
C PRO A 198 -15.80 16.09 8.46
N GLY A 199 -16.23 14.90 8.90
CA GLY A 199 -15.92 14.39 10.24
C GLY A 199 -14.44 14.15 10.45
N VAL A 200 -13.75 13.53 9.47
CA VAL A 200 -12.30 13.34 9.51
C VAL A 200 -11.60 14.71 9.51
N GLN A 201 -12.01 15.63 8.63
CA GLN A 201 -11.40 16.96 8.51
C GLN A 201 -11.53 17.78 9.78
N ALA A 202 -12.63 17.65 10.52
CA ALA A 202 -12.85 18.33 11.80
C ALA A 202 -11.78 17.98 12.86
N HIS A 203 -11.17 16.79 12.80
CA HIS A 203 -10.04 16.43 13.65
C HIS A 203 -8.70 16.98 13.14
N LEU A 204 -8.59 17.36 11.87
CA LEU A 204 -7.35 17.85 11.27
C LEU A 204 -7.18 19.37 11.41
N THR A 205 -8.28 20.10 11.62
CA THR A 205 -8.29 21.56 11.83
C THR A 205 -8.47 21.87 13.31
N PRO A 206 -7.82 22.95 13.84
CA PRO A 206 -8.00 23.39 15.23
C PRO A 206 -9.44 23.75 15.55
#